data_5d96a188a55113c900b5affb11bff650
#
_entry.id   5d96a188a55113c900b5affb11bff650
#
_cell.length_a   1.000
_cell.length_b   1.000
_cell.length_c   1.000
_cell.angle_alpha   90.00
_cell.angle_beta   90.00
_cell.angle_gamma   90.00
#
_symmetry.space_group_name_H-M   'P 1'
#
loop_
_entity.id
_entity.type
_entity.pdbx_description
1 polymer ?
#
loop_
_entity_poly.entity_id
_entity_poly.type
_entity_poly.pdbx_seq_one_letter_code
_entity_poly.pdbx_strand_id
1 'polypeptide(L)'
;MTLLDATPPKPPIHIWRYVILGILILLIAEGLYLVFRNYPEERAVARFLTTLEQGRFEEGYRLWQPSPSYTYQNFLHDWGTQGDYGKIREFTILGTRSKGSSLVIVTVKINNVDPPMEIGVSRNTKGLSYAPPE
;
A
#
# COMPACT_ATOMS: atom_id res chain seq x y z
N MET A 1 27.08 -32.12 -56.94
CA MET A 1 26.46 -31.22 -55.93
C MET A 1 25.22 -31.91 -55.42
N THR A 2 25.36 -32.51 -54.30
CA THR A 2 24.24 -33.20 -53.67
C THR A 2 23.54 -32.21 -52.75
N LEU A 3 22.23 -32.10 -52.91
CA LEU A 3 21.36 -31.29 -52.06
C LEU A 3 21.38 -31.74 -50.59
N LEU A 4 22.24 -32.68 -50.27
CA LEU A 4 22.38 -33.25 -48.93
C LEU A 4 23.42 -32.52 -48.06
N ASP A 5 24.11 -31.51 -48.60
CA ASP A 5 25.13 -30.77 -47.87
C ASP A 5 24.58 -29.46 -47.24
N ALA A 6 23.26 -29.27 -47.26
CA ALA A 6 22.66 -28.21 -46.51
C ALA A 6 22.65 -28.58 -45.04
N THR A 7 23.69 -28.21 -44.32
CA THR A 7 23.69 -28.24 -42.86
C THR A 7 22.53 -27.37 -42.37
N PRO A 8 21.56 -27.96 -41.65
CA PRO A 8 20.49 -27.12 -41.10
C PRO A 8 21.12 -26.02 -40.22
N PRO A 9 20.66 -24.80 -40.35
CA PRO A 9 21.18 -23.74 -39.52
C PRO A 9 21.02 -24.15 -38.05
N LYS A 10 22.11 -24.16 -37.31
CA LYS A 10 22.06 -24.41 -35.87
C LYS A 10 21.07 -23.43 -35.28
N PRO A 11 20.05 -23.90 -34.51
CA PRO A 11 19.18 -22.99 -33.81
C PRO A 11 20.05 -22.07 -32.96
N PRO A 12 19.87 -20.75 -33.05
CA PRO A 12 20.70 -19.82 -32.30
C PRO A 12 20.46 -20.05 -30.82
N ILE A 13 21.42 -20.66 -30.16
CA ILE A 13 21.40 -20.94 -28.71
C ILE A 13 21.16 -19.64 -27.91
N HIS A 14 21.50 -18.52 -28.52
CA HIS A 14 21.36 -17.20 -27.91
C HIS A 14 19.91 -16.71 -27.75
N ILE A 15 18.97 -17.18 -28.60
CA ILE A 15 17.55 -16.78 -28.51
C ILE A 15 16.94 -17.28 -27.21
N TRP A 16 17.26 -18.50 -26.78
CA TRP A 16 16.76 -19.02 -25.52
C TRP A 16 17.20 -18.21 -24.32
N ARG A 17 18.43 -17.72 -24.33
CA ARG A 17 18.93 -16.84 -23.25
C ARG A 17 18.15 -15.54 -23.18
N TYR A 18 17.85 -14.94 -24.32
CA TYR A 18 17.06 -13.70 -24.38
C TYR A 18 15.61 -13.94 -23.99
N VAL A 19 15.02 -15.06 -24.36
CA VAL A 19 13.66 -15.44 -23.97
C VAL A 19 13.58 -15.64 -22.46
N ILE A 20 14.51 -16.38 -21.88
CA ILE A 20 14.56 -16.61 -20.42
C ILE A 20 14.78 -15.29 -19.69
N LEU A 21 15.68 -14.44 -20.18
CA LEU A 21 15.93 -13.13 -19.60
C LEU A 21 14.68 -12.24 -19.67
N GLY A 22 13.98 -12.24 -20.80
CA GLY A 22 12.73 -11.49 -20.98
C GLY A 22 11.64 -11.95 -20.02
N ILE A 23 11.46 -13.26 -19.86
CA ILE A 23 10.50 -13.83 -18.90
C ILE A 23 10.88 -13.44 -17.48
N LEU A 24 12.16 -13.53 -17.12
CA LEU A 24 12.63 -13.15 -15.79
C LEU A 24 12.38 -11.68 -15.50
N ILE A 25 12.64 -10.79 -16.45
CA ILE A 25 12.37 -9.35 -16.33
C ILE A 25 10.88 -9.10 -16.13
N LEU A 26 10.02 -9.79 -16.89
CA LEU A 26 8.56 -9.67 -16.74
C LEU A 26 8.09 -10.12 -15.36
N LEU A 27 8.61 -11.24 -14.85
CA LEU A 27 8.27 -11.75 -13.52
C LEU A 27 8.72 -10.78 -12.42
N ILE A 28 9.91 -10.21 -12.55
CA ILE A 28 10.42 -9.21 -11.61
C ILE A 28 9.56 -7.94 -11.66
N ALA A 29 9.24 -7.46 -12.86
CA ALA A 29 8.41 -6.27 -13.05
C ALA A 29 7.01 -6.47 -12.45
N GLU A 30 6.39 -7.63 -12.67
CA GLU A 30 5.10 -7.98 -12.08
C GLU A 30 5.18 -8.07 -10.56
N GLY A 31 6.22 -8.71 -10.03
CA GLY A 31 6.45 -8.78 -8.59
C GLY A 31 6.61 -7.41 -7.95
N LEU A 32 7.40 -6.53 -8.57
CA LEU A 32 7.56 -5.14 -8.13
C LEU A 32 6.23 -4.37 -8.20
N TYR A 33 5.47 -4.55 -9.27
CA TYR A 33 4.16 -3.93 -9.41
C TYR A 33 3.22 -4.36 -8.28
N LEU A 34 3.14 -5.65 -7.96
CA LEU A 34 2.29 -6.17 -6.89
C LEU A 34 2.71 -5.64 -5.51
N VAL A 35 4.01 -5.52 -5.26
CA VAL A 35 4.53 -5.00 -3.99
C VAL A 35 4.26 -3.49 -3.85
N PHE A 36 4.49 -2.73 -4.92
CA PHE A 36 4.40 -1.26 -4.86
C PHE A 36 3.04 -0.68 -5.27
N ARG A 37 2.11 -1.49 -5.75
CA ARG A 37 0.80 -0.98 -6.21
C ARG A 37 0.01 -0.25 -5.12
N ASN A 38 0.18 -0.64 -3.87
CA ASN A 38 -0.49 -0.05 -2.72
C ASN A 38 0.41 0.92 -1.94
N TYR A 39 1.60 1.20 -2.45
CA TYR A 39 2.57 2.07 -1.79
C TYR A 39 2.07 3.50 -1.57
N PRO A 40 1.37 4.15 -2.53
CA PRO A 40 0.81 5.48 -2.28
C PRO A 40 -0.17 5.52 -1.11
N GLU A 41 -0.96 4.45 -0.94
CA GLU A 41 -1.94 4.34 0.14
C GLU A 41 -1.24 4.08 1.48
N GLU A 42 -0.21 3.25 1.51
CA GLU A 42 0.63 3.09 2.70
C GLU A 42 1.26 4.41 3.12
N ARG A 43 1.76 5.19 2.17
CA ARG A 43 2.34 6.51 2.45
C ARG A 43 1.30 7.47 3.00
N ALA A 44 0.06 7.41 2.52
CA ALA A 44 -1.02 8.24 3.05
C ALA A 44 -1.27 7.94 4.53
N VAL A 45 -1.32 6.67 4.90
CA VAL A 45 -1.46 6.24 6.30
C VAL A 45 -0.23 6.65 7.13
N ALA A 46 0.97 6.42 6.62
CA ALA A 46 2.20 6.79 7.31
C ALA A 46 2.27 8.30 7.56
N ARG A 47 1.90 9.11 6.57
CA ARG A 47 1.83 10.56 6.71
C ARG A 47 0.83 10.98 7.78
N PHE A 48 -0.34 10.38 7.77
CA PHE A 48 -1.39 10.64 8.77
C PHE A 48 -0.88 10.34 10.18
N LEU A 49 -0.35 9.14 10.41
CA LEU A 49 0.12 8.74 11.73
C LEU A 49 1.33 9.56 12.18
N THR A 50 2.25 9.89 11.28
CA THR A 50 3.38 10.77 11.57
C THR A 50 2.91 12.17 11.97
N THR A 51 1.88 12.68 11.30
CA THR A 51 1.27 13.97 11.63
C THR A 51 0.69 13.96 13.03
N LEU A 52 0.00 12.88 13.43
CA LEU A 52 -0.52 12.73 14.80
C LEU A 52 0.60 12.55 15.82
N GLU A 53 1.63 11.82 15.49
CA GLU A 53 2.81 11.64 16.34
C GLU A 53 3.48 12.97 16.66
N GLN A 54 3.47 13.91 15.72
CA GLN A 54 4.00 15.26 15.87
C GLN A 54 3.01 16.22 16.57
N GLY A 55 1.84 15.75 16.96
CA GLY A 55 0.82 16.56 17.63
C GLY A 55 0.04 17.50 16.72
N ARG A 56 0.13 17.36 15.41
CA ARG A 56 -0.55 18.19 14.42
C ARG A 56 -1.96 17.66 14.11
N PHE A 57 -2.85 17.69 15.08
CA PHE A 57 -4.17 17.07 14.99
C PHE A 57 -5.09 17.72 13.95
N GLU A 58 -5.03 19.02 13.75
CA GLU A 58 -5.83 19.69 12.72
C GLU A 58 -5.45 19.21 11.32
N GLU A 59 -4.17 19.09 11.06
CA GLU A 59 -3.68 18.55 9.78
C GLU A 59 -4.08 17.08 9.62
N GLY A 60 -3.97 16.28 10.67
CA GLY A 60 -4.44 14.90 10.68
C GLY A 60 -5.92 14.79 10.36
N TYR A 61 -6.74 15.66 10.94
CA TYR A 61 -8.17 15.73 10.65
C TYR A 61 -8.45 16.02 9.17
N ARG A 62 -7.72 16.93 8.56
CA ARG A 62 -7.84 17.22 7.12
C ARG A 62 -7.43 16.05 6.26
N LEU A 63 -6.37 15.33 6.64
CA LEU A 63 -5.93 14.13 5.94
C LEU A 63 -6.95 12.99 6.03
N TRP A 64 -7.70 12.94 7.11
CA TRP A 64 -8.79 11.98 7.29
C TRP A 64 -9.96 12.21 6.33
N GLN A 65 -10.02 13.38 5.69
CA GLN A 65 -11.13 13.82 4.81
C GLN A 65 -12.49 13.63 5.46
N PRO A 66 -12.77 14.38 6.51
CA PRO A 66 -13.94 14.16 7.32
C PRO A 66 -15.25 14.46 6.57
N SER A 67 -16.26 13.64 6.84
CA SER A 67 -17.62 13.93 6.42
C SER A 67 -18.22 15.02 7.32
N PRO A 68 -19.32 15.68 6.90
CA PRO A 68 -19.99 16.69 7.75
C PRO A 68 -20.45 16.15 9.12
N SER A 69 -20.69 14.85 9.21
CA SER A 69 -21.09 14.18 10.46
C SER A 69 -19.92 13.81 11.37
N TYR A 70 -18.70 13.83 10.85
CA TYR A 70 -17.48 13.52 11.63
C TYR A 70 -16.74 14.82 11.93
N THR A 71 -17.01 15.37 13.11
CA THR A 71 -16.47 16.66 13.52
C THR A 71 -15.04 16.54 14.03
N TYR A 72 -14.35 17.67 14.12
CA TYR A 72 -13.02 17.72 14.73
C TYR A 72 -13.03 17.22 16.19
N GLN A 73 -14.09 17.46 16.92
CA GLN A 73 -14.23 16.94 18.28
C GLN A 73 -14.32 15.41 18.31
N ASN A 74 -15.08 14.84 17.37
CA ASN A 74 -15.13 13.38 17.20
C ASN A 74 -13.76 12.82 16.84
N PHE A 75 -13.03 13.51 15.97
CA PHE A 75 -11.67 13.12 15.59
C PHE A 75 -10.72 13.14 16.79
N LEU A 76 -10.77 14.18 17.62
CA LEU A 76 -9.95 14.28 18.83
C LEU A 76 -10.32 13.21 19.86
N HIS A 77 -11.60 12.85 19.94
CA HIS A 77 -12.06 11.76 20.80
C HIS A 77 -11.44 10.43 20.38
N ASP A 78 -11.33 10.19 19.08
CA ASP A 78 -10.79 8.93 18.57
C ASP A 78 -9.26 8.93 18.52
N TRP A 79 -8.65 10.02 18.06
CA TRP A 79 -7.24 10.10 17.72
C TRP A 79 -6.42 11.07 18.59
N GLY A 80 -7.06 11.85 19.42
CA GLY A 80 -6.36 12.78 20.30
C GLY A 80 -5.57 12.06 21.40
N THR A 81 -4.87 12.85 22.22
CA THR A 81 -4.08 12.32 23.33
C THR A 81 -4.91 11.57 24.39
N GLN A 82 -6.22 11.85 24.43
CA GLN A 82 -7.20 11.16 25.28
C GLN A 82 -7.98 10.09 24.50
N GLY A 83 -7.59 9.81 23.26
CA GLY A 83 -8.26 8.83 22.43
C GLY A 83 -7.89 7.39 22.75
N ASP A 84 -8.41 6.46 21.96
CA ASP A 84 -8.29 5.01 22.18
C ASP A 84 -6.83 4.54 22.26
N TYR A 85 -5.92 5.15 21.49
CA TYR A 85 -4.51 4.81 21.48
C TYR A 85 -3.67 5.73 22.37
N GLY A 86 -4.26 6.77 22.95
CA GLY A 86 -3.52 7.80 23.64
C GLY A 86 -2.57 8.55 22.70
N LYS A 87 -1.45 9.02 23.23
CA LYS A 87 -0.42 9.64 22.39
C LYS A 87 0.23 8.59 21.50
N ILE A 88 0.21 8.83 20.18
CA ILE A 88 0.88 7.95 19.21
C ILE A 88 2.37 8.20 19.27
N ARG A 89 3.14 7.18 19.62
CA ARG A 89 4.60 7.22 19.75
C ARG A 89 5.30 6.47 18.64
N GLU A 90 4.70 5.38 18.17
CA GLU A 90 5.25 4.53 17.14
C GLU A 90 4.12 3.84 16.40
N PHE A 91 4.39 3.45 15.16
CA PHE A 91 3.48 2.63 14.39
C PHE A 91 4.28 1.77 13.41
N THR A 92 3.72 0.63 13.03
CA THR A 92 4.31 -0.27 12.04
C THR A 92 3.22 -0.70 11.06
N ILE A 93 3.45 -0.47 9.77
CA ILE A 93 2.56 -0.97 8.73
C ILE A 93 2.85 -2.45 8.53
N LEU A 94 1.85 -3.30 8.78
CA LEU A 94 1.97 -4.75 8.69
C LEU A 94 1.69 -5.28 7.30
N GLY A 95 0.84 -4.61 6.53
CA GLY A 95 0.49 -5.03 5.19
C GLY A 95 -0.66 -4.24 4.60
N THR A 96 -0.96 -4.54 3.36
CA THR A 96 -2.06 -3.93 2.62
C THR A 96 -2.84 -5.00 1.87
N ARG A 97 -4.12 -4.73 1.66
CA ARG A 97 -4.97 -5.52 0.76
C ARG A 97 -5.90 -4.61 -0.02
N SER A 98 -6.16 -4.97 -1.25
CA SER A 98 -7.13 -4.24 -2.05
C SER A 98 -8.54 -4.74 -1.73
N LYS A 99 -9.47 -3.81 -1.58
CA LYS A 99 -10.90 -4.11 -1.44
C LYS A 99 -11.65 -3.47 -2.61
N GLY A 100 -11.97 -4.29 -3.61
CA GLY A 100 -12.49 -3.77 -4.87
C GLY A 100 -11.44 -2.95 -5.63
N SER A 101 -11.90 -2.08 -6.51
CA SER A 101 -11.04 -1.24 -7.37
C SER A 101 -10.70 0.13 -6.77
N SER A 102 -11.42 0.56 -5.74
CA SER A 102 -11.39 1.93 -5.24
C SER A 102 -10.85 2.08 -3.82
N LEU A 103 -10.68 0.99 -3.09
CA LEU A 103 -10.28 1.03 -1.68
C LEU A 103 -9.09 0.10 -1.42
N VAL A 104 -8.17 0.58 -0.62
CA VAL A 104 -7.05 -0.22 -0.07
C VAL A 104 -7.20 -0.23 1.45
N ILE A 105 -7.08 -1.40 2.03
CA ILE A 105 -7.05 -1.56 3.48
C ILE A 105 -5.59 -1.68 3.91
N VAL A 106 -5.15 -0.78 4.77
CA VAL A 106 -3.81 -0.79 5.35
C VAL A 106 -3.92 -1.25 6.80
N THR A 107 -3.23 -2.33 7.10
CA THR A 107 -3.17 -2.87 8.47
C THR A 107 -1.96 -2.25 9.18
N VAL A 108 -2.20 -1.61 10.29
CA VAL A 108 -1.17 -0.91 11.05
C VAL A 108 -1.25 -1.26 12.53
N LYS A 109 -0.10 -1.45 13.14
CA LYS A 109 0.03 -1.63 14.59
C LYS A 109 0.49 -0.31 15.20
N ILE A 110 -0.32 0.24 16.09
CA ILE A 110 -0.09 1.53 16.73
C ILE A 110 0.30 1.30 18.19
N ASN A 111 1.40 1.90 18.62
CA ASN A 111 1.90 1.79 20.00
C ASN A 111 2.03 0.34 20.51
N ASN A 112 2.28 -0.58 19.59
CA ASN A 112 2.40 -2.01 19.92
C ASN A 112 1.14 -2.64 20.53
N VAL A 113 -0.02 -2.03 20.31
CA VAL A 113 -1.32 -2.50 20.80
C VAL A 113 -1.90 -3.56 19.86
N ASP A 114 -2.41 -4.63 20.42
CA ASP A 114 -3.15 -5.67 19.69
C ASP A 114 -4.66 -5.56 19.98
N PRO A 115 -5.54 -5.86 19.02
CA PRO A 115 -5.24 -6.22 17.62
C PRO A 115 -4.79 -5.03 16.79
N PRO A 116 -4.10 -5.27 15.63
CA PRO A 116 -3.74 -4.20 14.73
C PRO A 116 -4.98 -3.53 14.14
N MET A 117 -4.86 -2.24 13.82
CA MET A 117 -5.95 -1.46 13.24
C MET A 117 -5.93 -1.54 11.72
N GLU A 118 -7.11 -1.56 11.12
CA GLU A 118 -7.27 -1.47 9.68
C GLU A 118 -7.80 -0.09 9.28
N ILE A 119 -7.08 0.60 8.40
CA ILE A 119 -7.45 1.91 7.87
C ILE A 119 -7.75 1.77 6.38
N GLY A 120 -8.92 2.22 5.96
CA GLY A 120 -9.29 2.29 4.56
C GLY A 120 -8.75 3.55 3.90
N VAL A 121 -8.16 3.40 2.71
CA VAL A 121 -7.63 4.51 1.91
C VAL A 121 -8.26 4.49 0.53
N SER A 122 -8.91 5.58 0.14
CA SER A 122 -9.43 5.73 -1.21
C SER A 122 -8.29 5.87 -2.22
N ARG A 123 -8.33 5.08 -3.29
CA ARG A 123 -7.32 5.17 -4.36
C ARG A 123 -7.37 6.51 -5.10
N ASN A 124 -8.55 7.08 -5.24
CA ASN A 124 -8.73 8.31 -6.01
C ASN A 124 -8.31 9.55 -5.25
N THR A 125 -8.76 9.68 -4.00
CA THR A 125 -8.58 10.90 -3.20
C THR A 125 -7.48 10.77 -2.15
N LYS A 126 -7.01 9.54 -1.86
CA LYS A 126 -6.14 9.22 -0.72
C LYS A 126 -6.75 9.61 0.63
N GLY A 127 -8.06 9.78 0.66
CA GLY A 127 -8.80 9.99 1.89
C GLY A 127 -8.81 8.75 2.77
N LEU A 128 -8.67 8.98 4.06
CA LEU A 128 -8.62 7.94 5.07
C LEU A 128 -9.98 7.73 5.73
N SER A 129 -10.27 6.50 6.08
CA SER A 129 -11.50 6.14 6.80
C SER A 129 -11.26 4.88 7.62
N TYR A 130 -12.19 4.58 8.51
CA TYR A 130 -12.19 3.26 9.15
C TYR A 130 -12.51 2.20 8.10
N ALA A 131 -11.85 1.05 8.20
CA ALA A 131 -12.12 -0.05 7.29
C ALA A 131 -13.58 -0.50 7.47
N PRO A 132 -14.33 -0.67 6.37
CA PRO A 132 -15.68 -1.19 6.47
C PRO A 132 -15.67 -2.61 7.03
N PRO A 133 -16.70 -3.01 7.79
CA PRO A 133 -16.81 -4.39 8.28
C PRO A 133 -16.86 -5.37 7.10
N GLU A 134 -16.32 -6.56 7.31
CA GLU A 134 -16.37 -7.65 6.34
C GLU A 134 -17.79 -8.24 6.21
#